data_3c625bdaff80662fbbf7f5b2d8faa2bf
#
_entry.id   3c625bdaff80662fbbf7f5b2d8faa2bf
#
_cell.length_a   1.000
_cell.length_b   1.000
_cell.length_c   1.000
_cell.angle_alpha   90.00
_cell.angle_beta   90.00
_cell.angle_gamma   90.00
#
_symmetry.space_group_name_H-M   'P 1'
#
loop_
_entity.id
_entity.type
_entity.pdbx_description
1 polymer ?
#
loop_
_entity_poly.entity_id
_entity_poly.type
_entity_poly.pdbx_seq_one_letter_code
_entity_poly.pdbx_strand_id
1 'polypeptide(L)'
;MAGILFIISAPSGSGKSTLVSELRKQVSGVEFAISWTTRPPRGSEENGREYNFTSREEFQRMLDTNVFLEHAEVFGNFYGTARKSLEEARSAGHDLLLDIDVQGASQVRARMPEAVSIFVMPPNPRVLRTRLRNRSRAEGVVNEEEVYRRLNEASKEIENYREYGYILVNDILDRAVAQLEAIVLAERYYRNGEVIAYRSRRVLEVAAACLQFNSQERLKPVLEAFGILGSTSQQQLDFGEDSDREDPAQDGEDPNDD
;
A
#
# COMPACT_ATOMS: atom_id res chain seq x y z
N MET A 1 -18.27 12.90 -17.27
CA MET A 1 -17.00 12.34 -17.82
C MET A 1 -16.82 10.97 -17.17
N ALA A 2 -16.23 10.00 -17.84
CA ALA A 2 -15.99 8.69 -17.23
C ALA A 2 -14.91 8.83 -16.15
N GLY A 3 -15.16 8.31 -14.94
CA GLY A 3 -14.20 8.32 -13.87
C GLY A 3 -12.95 7.49 -14.20
N ILE A 4 -11.83 7.83 -13.59
CA ILE A 4 -10.54 7.17 -13.76
C ILE A 4 -10.47 5.99 -12.80
N LEU A 5 -9.94 4.86 -13.27
CA LEU A 5 -9.62 3.73 -12.41
C LEU A 5 -8.18 3.85 -11.92
N PHE A 6 -8.01 3.97 -10.61
CA PHE A 6 -6.73 3.95 -9.91
C PHE A 6 -6.51 2.60 -9.23
N ILE A 7 -5.30 2.09 -9.30
CA ILE A 7 -4.83 0.90 -8.59
C ILE A 7 -3.72 1.35 -7.66
N ILE A 8 -3.85 1.06 -6.37
CA ILE A 8 -2.77 1.26 -5.41
C ILE A 8 -2.37 -0.07 -4.80
N SER A 9 -1.08 -0.40 -4.89
CA SER A 9 -0.52 -1.62 -4.31
C SER A 9 0.70 -1.29 -3.46
N ALA A 10 0.95 -2.12 -2.47
CA ALA A 10 2.08 -1.96 -1.58
C ALA A 10 2.36 -3.26 -0.85
N PRO A 11 3.61 -3.52 -0.46
CA PRO A 11 3.92 -4.58 0.49
C PRO A 11 3.20 -4.37 1.83
N SER A 12 2.89 -5.48 2.50
CA SER A 12 2.30 -5.43 3.83
C SER A 12 3.14 -4.56 4.77
N GLY A 13 2.49 -3.63 5.49
CA GLY A 13 3.19 -2.71 6.41
C GLY A 13 3.75 -1.43 5.78
N SER A 14 3.60 -1.21 4.46
CA SER A 14 4.06 0.02 3.80
C SER A 14 3.23 1.27 4.15
N GLY A 15 2.08 1.12 4.83
CA GLY A 15 1.22 2.22 5.23
C GLY A 15 0.18 2.64 4.19
N LYS A 16 -0.13 1.76 3.23
CA LYS A 16 -1.10 1.99 2.14
C LYS A 16 -2.46 2.44 2.67
N SER A 17 -3.06 1.71 3.62
CA SER A 17 -4.39 2.03 4.15
C SER A 17 -4.47 3.41 4.81
N THR A 18 -3.39 3.85 5.47
CA THR A 18 -3.30 5.21 6.04
C THR A 18 -3.27 6.25 4.93
N LEU A 19 -2.45 6.04 3.87
CA LEU A 19 -2.40 6.94 2.71
C LEU A 19 -3.76 7.08 2.04
N VAL A 20 -4.44 5.95 1.81
CA VAL A 20 -5.78 5.90 1.21
C VAL A 20 -6.79 6.64 2.09
N SER A 21 -6.74 6.44 3.42
CA SER A 21 -7.62 7.15 4.37
C SER A 21 -7.41 8.66 4.34
N GLU A 22 -6.17 9.13 4.27
CA GLU A 22 -5.88 10.57 4.19
C GLU A 22 -6.28 11.17 2.83
N LEU A 23 -6.05 10.46 1.73
CA LEU A 23 -6.50 10.88 0.40
C LEU A 23 -8.02 11.12 0.37
N ARG A 24 -8.80 10.21 0.99
CA ARG A 24 -10.29 10.34 1.08
C ARG A 24 -10.75 11.65 1.71
N LYS A 25 -9.96 12.21 2.62
CA LYS A 25 -10.30 13.47 3.30
C LYS A 25 -10.00 14.70 2.42
N GLN A 26 -9.07 14.57 1.48
CA GLN A 26 -8.52 15.70 0.73
C GLN A 26 -9.07 15.80 -0.69
N VAL A 27 -9.41 14.66 -1.32
CA VAL A 27 -9.86 14.62 -2.72
C VAL A 27 -11.29 14.11 -2.81
N SER A 28 -12.18 14.99 -3.29
CA SER A 28 -13.58 14.63 -3.55
C SER A 28 -13.73 13.87 -4.88
N GLY A 29 -14.81 13.10 -5.03
CA GLY A 29 -15.13 12.38 -6.27
C GLY A 29 -14.22 11.18 -6.53
N VAL A 30 -13.54 10.64 -5.50
CA VAL A 30 -12.84 9.36 -5.53
C VAL A 30 -13.59 8.39 -4.64
N GLU A 31 -14.11 7.33 -5.23
CA GLU A 31 -14.69 6.21 -4.50
C GLU A 31 -13.65 5.13 -4.23
N PHE A 32 -13.88 4.36 -3.17
CA PHE A 32 -12.97 3.31 -2.76
C PHE A 32 -13.71 1.99 -2.81
N ALA A 33 -13.19 1.07 -3.60
CA ALA A 33 -13.74 -0.28 -3.67
C ALA A 33 -13.54 -1.01 -2.34
N ILE A 34 -14.63 -1.48 -1.74
CA ILE A 34 -14.59 -2.35 -0.58
C ILE A 34 -14.48 -3.79 -1.09
N SER A 35 -13.28 -4.36 -0.95
CA SER A 35 -13.00 -5.72 -1.41
C SER A 35 -13.69 -6.77 -0.54
N TRP A 36 -13.98 -7.91 -1.13
CA TRP A 36 -14.44 -9.12 -0.45
C TRP A 36 -13.24 -9.90 0.09
N THR A 37 -13.39 -10.54 1.24
CA THR A 37 -12.35 -11.41 1.79
C THR A 37 -12.93 -12.58 2.59
N THR A 38 -12.21 -13.70 2.55
CA THR A 38 -12.50 -14.88 3.41
C THR A 38 -11.75 -14.84 4.73
N ARG A 39 -10.90 -13.81 4.94
CA ARG A 39 -10.24 -13.58 6.21
C ARG A 39 -11.25 -13.11 7.27
N PRO A 40 -11.17 -13.61 8.51
CA PRO A 40 -11.99 -13.06 9.59
C PRO A 40 -11.63 -11.58 9.88
N PRO A 41 -12.59 -10.78 10.39
CA PRO A 41 -12.34 -9.41 10.82
C PRO A 41 -11.22 -9.34 11.88
N ARG A 42 -10.46 -8.25 11.88
CA ARG A 42 -9.42 -7.96 12.86
C ARG A 42 -9.80 -6.73 13.69
N GLY A 43 -9.61 -6.83 15.00
CA GLY A 43 -9.84 -5.70 15.91
C GLY A 43 -11.22 -5.08 15.72
N SER A 44 -11.26 -3.81 15.30
CA SER A 44 -12.48 -3.03 15.10
C SER A 44 -12.96 -3.00 13.64
N GLU A 45 -12.49 -3.90 12.78
CA GLU A 45 -12.95 -3.99 11.38
C GLU A 45 -14.44 -4.40 11.33
N GLU A 46 -15.20 -3.75 10.47
CA GLU A 46 -16.64 -3.98 10.31
C GLU A 46 -16.97 -4.39 8.87
N ASN A 47 -17.96 -5.28 8.75
CA ASN A 47 -18.44 -5.72 7.44
C ASN A 47 -19.03 -4.54 6.65
N GLY A 48 -18.59 -4.40 5.39
CA GLY A 48 -19.03 -3.32 4.50
C GLY A 48 -18.29 -1.98 4.73
N ARG A 49 -17.31 -1.92 5.65
CA ARG A 49 -16.50 -0.73 5.88
C ARG A 49 -15.04 -0.93 5.43
N GLU A 50 -14.31 -1.87 6.02
CA GLU A 50 -12.96 -2.23 5.60
C GLU A 50 -12.97 -3.29 4.52
N TYR A 51 -13.80 -4.30 4.72
CA TYR A 51 -14.01 -5.42 3.79
C TYR A 51 -15.46 -5.91 3.83
N ASN A 52 -15.88 -6.59 2.76
CA ASN A 52 -17.04 -7.46 2.78
C ASN A 52 -16.54 -8.86 3.20
N PHE A 53 -16.76 -9.23 4.47
CA PHE A 53 -16.32 -10.53 4.98
C PHE A 53 -17.28 -11.62 4.56
N THR A 54 -16.75 -12.75 4.04
CA THR A 54 -17.56 -13.86 3.52
C THR A 54 -16.92 -15.21 3.80
N SER A 55 -17.66 -16.30 3.60
CA SER A 55 -17.11 -17.65 3.69
C SER A 55 -16.33 -18.04 2.42
N ARG A 56 -15.50 -19.09 2.52
CA ARG A 56 -14.79 -19.62 1.35
C ARG A 56 -15.76 -20.16 0.29
N GLU A 57 -16.83 -20.80 0.74
CA GLU A 57 -17.86 -21.38 -0.14
C GLU A 57 -18.61 -20.28 -0.90
N GLU A 58 -18.94 -19.17 -0.23
CA GLU A 58 -19.58 -18.05 -0.90
C GLU A 58 -18.64 -17.37 -1.87
N PHE A 59 -17.38 -17.14 -1.46
CA PHE A 59 -16.37 -16.54 -2.33
C PHE A 59 -16.17 -17.40 -3.60
N GLN A 60 -16.14 -18.72 -3.46
CA GLN A 60 -16.04 -19.64 -4.60
C GLN A 60 -17.25 -19.51 -5.53
N ARG A 61 -18.47 -19.41 -5.00
CA ARG A 61 -19.67 -19.15 -5.82
C ARG A 61 -19.57 -17.83 -6.59
N MET A 62 -19.04 -16.80 -5.95
CA MET A 62 -18.81 -15.50 -6.60
C MET A 62 -17.76 -15.59 -7.72
N LEU A 63 -16.71 -16.41 -7.56
CA LEU A 63 -15.74 -16.72 -8.62
C LEU A 63 -16.40 -17.41 -9.80
N ASP A 64 -17.18 -18.47 -9.54
CA ASP A 64 -17.84 -19.27 -10.56
C ASP A 64 -18.85 -18.44 -11.38
N THR A 65 -19.44 -17.42 -10.76
CA THR A 65 -20.38 -16.48 -11.41
C THR A 65 -19.70 -15.20 -11.96
N ASN A 66 -18.36 -15.17 -11.98
CA ASN A 66 -17.56 -14.07 -12.54
C ASN A 66 -17.88 -12.68 -11.96
N VAL A 67 -18.20 -12.61 -10.67
CA VAL A 67 -18.53 -11.37 -9.96
C VAL A 67 -17.32 -10.44 -9.86
N PHE A 68 -16.10 -10.99 -9.78
CA PHE A 68 -14.91 -10.22 -9.49
C PHE A 68 -14.27 -9.60 -10.73
N LEU A 69 -13.82 -8.35 -10.58
CA LEU A 69 -12.93 -7.66 -11.51
C LEU A 69 -11.52 -8.26 -11.43
N GLU A 70 -11.06 -8.50 -10.22
CA GLU A 70 -9.81 -9.17 -9.88
C GLU A 70 -10.00 -10.00 -8.60
N HIS A 71 -9.14 -10.99 -8.40
CA HIS A 71 -9.08 -11.75 -7.15
C HIS A 71 -7.66 -12.30 -6.94
N ALA A 72 -7.29 -12.53 -5.67
CA ALA A 72 -6.01 -13.10 -5.30
C ALA A 72 -6.13 -13.95 -4.02
N GLU A 73 -5.21 -14.88 -3.85
CA GLU A 73 -4.98 -15.54 -2.57
C GLU A 73 -3.75 -14.94 -1.90
N VAL A 74 -3.94 -14.40 -0.69
CA VAL A 74 -2.90 -13.77 0.10
C VAL A 74 -2.87 -14.37 1.49
N PHE A 75 -1.76 -14.99 1.88
CA PHE A 75 -1.61 -15.69 3.17
C PHE A 75 -2.74 -16.68 3.49
N GLY A 76 -3.17 -17.46 2.48
CA GLY A 76 -4.19 -18.47 2.62
C GLY A 76 -5.62 -17.92 2.71
N ASN A 77 -5.85 -16.64 2.47
CA ASN A 77 -7.19 -16.05 2.39
C ASN A 77 -7.43 -15.47 0.99
N PHE A 78 -8.67 -15.58 0.53
CA PHE A 78 -9.07 -14.97 -0.72
C PHE A 78 -9.46 -13.51 -0.53
N TYR A 79 -9.13 -12.71 -1.54
CA TYR A 79 -9.52 -11.31 -1.68
C TYR A 79 -10.02 -11.08 -3.09
N GLY A 80 -10.97 -10.17 -3.28
CA GLY A 80 -11.45 -9.84 -4.62
C GLY A 80 -12.30 -8.58 -4.64
N THR A 81 -12.22 -7.83 -5.73
CA THR A 81 -13.00 -6.62 -5.94
C THR A 81 -14.10 -6.89 -6.94
N ALA A 82 -15.34 -6.59 -6.57
CA ALA A 82 -16.49 -6.83 -7.44
C ALA A 82 -16.50 -5.85 -8.63
N ARG A 83 -16.88 -6.32 -9.83
CA ARG A 83 -17.08 -5.51 -11.05
C ARG A 83 -18.09 -4.39 -10.83
N LYS A 84 -19.12 -4.67 -10.02
CA LYS A 84 -20.18 -3.73 -9.67
C LYS A 84 -19.63 -2.41 -9.11
N SER A 85 -18.57 -2.44 -8.29
CA SER A 85 -17.96 -1.21 -7.75
C SER A 85 -17.46 -0.28 -8.85
N LEU A 86 -16.89 -0.83 -9.92
CA LEU A 86 -16.44 -0.03 -11.08
C LEU A 86 -17.61 0.53 -11.87
N GLU A 87 -18.67 -0.27 -12.06
CA GLU A 87 -19.87 0.15 -12.79
C GLU A 87 -20.60 1.28 -12.04
N GLU A 88 -20.70 1.19 -10.73
CA GLU A 88 -21.33 2.19 -9.87
C GLU A 88 -20.53 3.51 -9.88
N ALA A 89 -19.21 3.47 -9.70
CA ALA A 89 -18.37 4.66 -9.75
C ALA A 89 -18.44 5.33 -11.13
N ARG A 90 -18.36 4.57 -12.21
CA ARG A 90 -18.51 5.09 -13.58
C ARG A 90 -19.86 5.74 -13.82
N SER A 91 -20.93 5.13 -13.31
CA SER A 91 -22.30 5.67 -13.44
C SER A 91 -22.49 6.96 -12.66
N ALA A 92 -21.78 7.12 -11.53
CA ALA A 92 -21.75 8.33 -10.74
C ALA A 92 -20.81 9.42 -11.32
N GLY A 93 -19.98 9.07 -12.30
CA GLY A 93 -18.96 9.98 -12.84
C GLY A 93 -17.79 10.20 -11.88
N HIS A 94 -17.59 9.28 -10.92
CA HIS A 94 -16.50 9.31 -9.94
C HIS A 94 -15.35 8.43 -10.36
N ASP A 95 -14.14 8.77 -9.89
CA ASP A 95 -12.99 7.88 -9.96
C ASP A 95 -13.18 6.72 -9.00
N LEU A 96 -12.58 5.57 -9.32
CA LEU A 96 -12.52 4.43 -8.41
C LEU A 96 -11.07 4.12 -8.05
N LEU A 97 -10.78 3.98 -6.77
CA LEU A 97 -9.48 3.51 -6.28
C LEU A 97 -9.60 2.10 -5.73
N LEU A 98 -8.79 1.20 -6.28
CA LEU A 98 -8.64 -0.18 -5.83
C LEU A 98 -7.41 -0.29 -4.91
N ASP A 99 -7.62 -0.69 -3.65
CA ASP A 99 -6.57 -1.05 -2.69
C ASP A 99 -6.35 -2.56 -2.75
N ILE A 100 -5.47 -3.02 -3.66
CA ILE A 100 -5.27 -4.44 -3.98
C ILE A 100 -3.78 -4.83 -3.93
N ASP A 101 -3.51 -6.13 -3.88
CA ASP A 101 -2.16 -6.68 -3.92
C ASP A 101 -1.57 -6.68 -5.34
N VAL A 102 -0.32 -7.13 -5.47
CA VAL A 102 0.38 -7.16 -6.76
C VAL A 102 -0.23 -8.14 -7.75
N GLN A 103 -0.86 -9.24 -7.28
CA GLN A 103 -1.49 -10.24 -8.14
C GLN A 103 -2.78 -9.68 -8.74
N GLY A 104 -3.64 -9.09 -7.90
CA GLY A 104 -4.87 -8.41 -8.34
C GLY A 104 -4.55 -7.24 -9.27
N ALA A 105 -3.53 -6.43 -8.94
CA ALA A 105 -3.08 -5.33 -9.78
C ALA A 105 -2.63 -5.80 -11.18
N SER A 106 -1.92 -6.91 -11.27
CA SER A 106 -1.52 -7.50 -12.56
C SER A 106 -2.73 -7.88 -13.41
N GLN A 107 -3.76 -8.50 -12.80
CA GLN A 107 -4.99 -8.86 -13.50
C GLN A 107 -5.74 -7.64 -14.03
N VAL A 108 -5.85 -6.58 -13.19
CA VAL A 108 -6.53 -5.34 -13.61
C VAL A 108 -5.77 -4.67 -14.74
N ARG A 109 -4.44 -4.51 -14.63
CA ARG A 109 -3.63 -3.90 -15.70
C ARG A 109 -3.72 -4.67 -17.02
N ALA A 110 -3.76 -5.99 -16.98
CA ALA A 110 -3.91 -6.81 -18.18
C ALA A 110 -5.28 -6.63 -18.87
N ARG A 111 -6.34 -6.43 -18.09
CA ARG A 111 -7.72 -6.26 -18.61
C ARG A 111 -8.06 -4.81 -18.93
N MET A 112 -7.44 -3.87 -18.24
CA MET A 112 -7.70 -2.44 -18.28
C MET A 112 -6.37 -1.66 -18.30
N PRO A 113 -5.66 -1.66 -19.43
CA PRO A 113 -4.34 -1.03 -19.55
C PRO A 113 -4.38 0.50 -19.35
N GLU A 114 -5.56 1.09 -19.45
CA GLU A 114 -5.79 2.52 -19.16
C GLU A 114 -5.82 2.82 -17.66
N ALA A 115 -5.87 1.83 -16.77
CA ALA A 115 -5.88 2.05 -15.33
C ALA A 115 -4.56 2.69 -14.86
N VAL A 116 -4.68 3.68 -13.97
CA VAL A 116 -3.53 4.35 -13.35
C VAL A 116 -3.01 3.51 -12.21
N SER A 117 -1.80 2.98 -12.32
CA SER A 117 -1.23 2.09 -11.31
C SER A 117 -0.16 2.81 -10.47
N ILE A 118 -0.29 2.69 -9.15
CA ILE A 118 0.54 3.36 -8.15
C ILE A 118 1.11 2.30 -7.21
N PHE A 119 2.44 2.26 -7.05
CA PHE A 119 3.10 1.38 -6.10
C PHE A 119 3.66 2.17 -4.92
N VAL A 120 3.35 1.75 -3.70
CA VAL A 120 3.81 2.40 -2.47
C VAL A 120 4.89 1.55 -1.84
N MET A 121 6.09 2.12 -1.70
CA MET A 121 7.24 1.49 -1.07
C MET A 121 7.42 1.96 0.36
N PRO A 122 7.83 1.09 1.28
CA PRO A 122 8.44 1.53 2.54
C PRO A 122 9.84 2.08 2.28
N PRO A 123 10.38 3.00 3.12
CA PRO A 123 11.67 3.63 2.85
C PRO A 123 12.87 2.68 2.99
N ASN A 124 12.77 1.67 3.84
CA ASN A 124 13.79 0.65 4.06
C ASN A 124 13.24 -0.54 4.89
N PRO A 125 13.97 -1.68 4.95
CA PRO A 125 13.56 -2.88 5.71
C PRO A 125 13.37 -2.64 7.22
N ARG A 126 14.18 -1.77 7.82
CA ARG A 126 14.11 -1.47 9.27
C ARG A 126 12.78 -0.82 9.63
N VAL A 127 12.38 0.21 8.88
CA VAL A 127 11.08 0.88 9.08
C VAL A 127 9.93 -0.09 8.82
N LEU A 128 10.03 -0.92 7.79
CA LEU A 128 9.02 -1.92 7.48
C LEU A 128 8.87 -2.94 8.62
N ARG A 129 9.98 -3.48 9.13
CA ARG A 129 9.99 -4.41 10.27
C ARG A 129 9.31 -3.80 11.49
N THR A 130 9.64 -2.53 11.82
CA THR A 130 9.02 -1.82 12.95
C THR A 130 7.51 -1.69 12.77
N ARG A 131 7.05 -1.32 11.57
CA ARG A 131 5.61 -1.22 11.26
C ARG A 131 4.90 -2.57 11.37
N LEU A 132 5.50 -3.64 10.87
CA LEU A 132 4.97 -5.01 10.97
C LEU A 132 4.87 -5.48 12.43
N ARG A 133 5.92 -5.24 13.24
CA ARG A 133 5.90 -5.55 14.68
C ARG A 133 4.81 -4.78 15.42
N ASN A 134 4.69 -3.47 15.18
CA ASN A 134 3.67 -2.65 15.82
C ASN A 134 2.26 -3.13 15.46
N ARG A 135 2.04 -3.54 14.22
CA ARG A 135 0.78 -4.13 13.79
C ARG A 135 0.49 -5.45 14.50
N SER A 136 1.47 -6.36 14.59
CA SER A 136 1.32 -7.63 15.33
C SER A 136 1.01 -7.41 16.81
N ARG A 137 1.63 -6.38 17.44
CA ARG A 137 1.31 -5.99 18.82
C ARG A 137 -0.15 -5.53 18.97
N ALA A 138 -0.62 -4.71 18.05
CA ALA A 138 -2.01 -4.25 18.04
C ALA A 138 -3.02 -5.39 17.80
N GLU A 139 -2.61 -6.45 17.09
CA GLU A 139 -3.39 -7.68 16.86
C GLU A 139 -3.28 -8.69 18.04
N GLY A 140 -2.53 -8.36 19.11
CA GLY A 140 -2.46 -9.12 20.37
C GLY A 140 -1.43 -10.27 20.42
N VAL A 141 -0.70 -10.54 19.32
CA VAL A 141 0.30 -11.60 19.27
C VAL A 141 1.52 -11.12 18.49
N VAL A 142 2.67 -10.97 19.19
CA VAL A 142 3.95 -10.73 18.51
C VAL A 142 4.56 -12.08 18.15
N ASN A 143 4.53 -12.41 16.86
CA ASN A 143 5.23 -13.57 16.31
C ASN A 143 6.36 -13.06 15.41
N GLU A 144 7.61 -13.17 15.87
CA GLU A 144 8.78 -12.71 15.10
C GLU A 144 8.97 -13.51 13.81
N GLU A 145 8.66 -14.81 13.78
CA GLU A 145 8.75 -15.63 12.57
C GLU A 145 7.77 -15.10 11.50
N GLU A 146 6.57 -14.72 11.90
CA GLU A 146 5.58 -14.11 11.00
C GLU A 146 6.05 -12.74 10.51
N VAL A 147 6.68 -11.93 11.35
CA VAL A 147 7.28 -10.64 10.95
C VAL A 147 8.39 -10.85 9.93
N TYR A 148 9.28 -11.82 10.13
CA TYR A 148 10.34 -12.17 9.17
C TYR A 148 9.76 -12.69 7.85
N ARG A 149 8.77 -13.56 7.90
CA ARG A 149 8.09 -14.07 6.71
C ARG A 149 7.51 -12.92 5.88
N ARG A 150 6.78 -12.01 6.52
CA ARG A 150 6.19 -10.83 5.86
C ARG A 150 7.24 -9.87 5.30
N LEU A 151 8.37 -9.72 5.98
CA LEU A 151 9.47 -8.89 5.51
C LEU A 151 10.11 -9.48 4.24
N ASN A 152 10.33 -10.79 4.19
CA ASN A 152 10.86 -11.47 3.01
C ASN A 152 9.88 -11.42 1.83
N GLU A 153 8.58 -11.57 2.07
CA GLU A 153 7.55 -11.41 1.04
C GLU A 153 7.49 -9.98 0.51
N ALA A 154 7.59 -8.99 1.39
CA ALA A 154 7.63 -7.59 1.00
C ALA A 154 8.78 -7.26 0.06
N SER A 155 9.97 -7.85 0.26
CA SER A 155 11.11 -7.68 -0.64
C SER A 155 10.79 -8.21 -2.05
N LYS A 156 10.13 -9.37 -2.14
CA LYS A 156 9.68 -9.94 -3.43
C LYS A 156 8.58 -9.09 -4.09
N GLU A 157 7.65 -8.58 -3.30
CA GLU A 157 6.60 -7.69 -3.82
C GLU A 157 7.17 -6.40 -4.37
N ILE A 158 8.22 -5.83 -3.74
CA ILE A 158 8.90 -4.62 -4.20
C ILE A 158 9.49 -4.80 -5.60
N GLU A 159 9.95 -5.98 -5.98
CA GLU A 159 10.50 -6.25 -7.34
C GLU A 159 9.48 -5.92 -8.44
N ASN A 160 8.19 -5.98 -8.15
CA ASN A 160 7.12 -5.64 -9.10
C ASN A 160 6.96 -4.13 -9.36
N TYR A 161 7.71 -3.25 -8.68
CA TYR A 161 7.55 -1.79 -8.83
C TYR A 161 7.64 -1.32 -10.29
N ARG A 162 8.41 -2.02 -11.12
CA ARG A 162 8.61 -1.68 -12.54
C ARG A 162 7.36 -1.79 -13.39
N GLU A 163 6.38 -2.53 -12.91
CA GLU A 163 5.10 -2.76 -13.58
C GLU A 163 4.08 -1.62 -13.34
N TYR A 164 4.43 -0.63 -12.53
CA TYR A 164 3.54 0.45 -12.14
C TYR A 164 3.92 1.77 -12.81
N GLY A 165 2.91 2.58 -13.13
CA GLY A 165 3.11 3.89 -13.74
C GLY A 165 3.70 4.92 -12.78
N TYR A 166 3.32 4.84 -11.49
CA TYR A 166 3.76 5.77 -10.45
C TYR A 166 4.33 5.02 -9.24
N ILE A 167 5.37 5.60 -8.63
CA ILE A 167 6.01 5.06 -7.43
C ILE A 167 6.03 6.11 -6.33
N LEU A 168 5.56 5.73 -5.13
CA LEU A 168 5.63 6.52 -3.91
C LEU A 168 6.54 5.83 -2.89
N VAL A 169 7.36 6.62 -2.19
CA VAL A 169 8.08 6.15 -1.00
C VAL A 169 7.40 6.75 0.23
N ASN A 170 6.77 5.90 1.05
CA ASN A 170 6.08 6.33 2.26
C ASN A 170 7.04 6.38 3.46
N ASP A 171 7.92 7.36 3.44
CA ASP A 171 8.83 7.72 4.53
C ASP A 171 8.21 8.75 5.49
N ILE A 172 7.66 9.84 4.94
CA ILE A 172 6.93 10.90 5.64
C ILE A 172 5.49 10.91 5.12
N LEU A 173 4.53 10.67 6.02
CA LEU A 173 3.12 10.51 5.65
C LEU A 173 2.59 11.69 4.84
N ASP A 174 2.73 12.92 5.34
CA ASP A 174 2.19 14.12 4.69
C ASP A 174 2.74 14.31 3.27
N ARG A 175 4.03 14.00 3.07
CA ARG A 175 4.66 14.04 1.74
C ARG A 175 4.08 13.00 0.80
N ALA A 176 3.91 11.77 1.28
CA ALA A 176 3.37 10.69 0.47
C ALA A 176 1.89 10.92 0.13
N VAL A 177 1.12 11.51 1.05
CA VAL A 177 -0.28 11.93 0.81
C VAL A 177 -0.34 13.02 -0.26
N ALA A 178 0.49 14.07 -0.13
CA ALA A 178 0.56 15.14 -1.14
C ALA A 178 0.99 14.63 -2.52
N GLN A 179 1.88 13.63 -2.59
CA GLN A 179 2.25 12.98 -3.84
C GLN A 179 1.09 12.17 -4.44
N LEU A 180 0.36 11.42 -3.62
CA LEU A 180 -0.80 10.64 -4.06
C LEU A 180 -1.93 11.56 -4.56
N GLU A 181 -2.22 12.64 -3.84
CA GLU A 181 -3.15 13.69 -4.28
C GLU A 181 -2.72 14.29 -5.63
N ALA A 182 -1.44 14.64 -5.76
CA ALA A 182 -0.90 15.22 -6.98
C ALA A 182 -1.06 14.27 -8.19
N ILE A 183 -0.88 12.96 -8.01
CA ILE A 183 -1.08 11.97 -9.07
C ILE A 183 -2.55 11.96 -9.51
N VAL A 184 -3.50 11.90 -8.56
CA VAL A 184 -4.93 11.88 -8.88
C VAL A 184 -5.34 13.14 -9.65
N LEU A 185 -4.92 14.33 -9.17
CA LEU A 185 -5.24 15.59 -9.81
C LEU A 185 -4.58 15.73 -11.19
N ALA A 186 -3.34 15.29 -11.36
CA ALA A 186 -2.65 15.32 -12.65
C ALA A 186 -3.32 14.41 -13.68
N GLU A 187 -3.72 13.19 -13.30
CA GLU A 187 -4.43 12.27 -14.19
C GLU A 187 -5.80 12.82 -14.61
N ARG A 188 -6.54 13.46 -13.71
CA ARG A 188 -7.78 14.17 -14.04
C ARG A 188 -7.53 15.32 -15.05
N TYR A 189 -6.46 16.08 -14.83
CA TYR A 189 -6.07 17.15 -15.76
C TYR A 189 -5.77 16.59 -17.16
N TYR A 190 -4.92 15.56 -17.27
CA TYR A 190 -4.51 15.03 -18.56
C TYR A 190 -5.65 14.35 -19.32
N ARG A 191 -6.57 13.68 -18.63
CA ARG A 191 -7.63 12.89 -19.26
C ARG A 191 -8.92 13.67 -19.47
N ASN A 192 -9.26 14.56 -18.56
CA ASN A 192 -10.55 15.26 -18.57
C ASN A 192 -10.42 16.74 -18.97
N GLY A 193 -9.20 17.25 -19.14
CA GLY A 193 -8.96 18.66 -19.41
C GLY A 193 -9.40 19.56 -18.26
N GLU A 194 -9.44 19.04 -17.03
CA GLU A 194 -9.78 19.85 -15.85
C GLU A 194 -8.78 21.00 -15.72
N VAL A 195 -9.29 22.23 -15.65
CA VAL A 195 -8.44 23.42 -15.47
C VAL A 195 -7.95 23.40 -14.02
N ILE A 196 -6.69 23.06 -13.86
CA ILE A 196 -6.02 23.17 -12.56
C ILE A 196 -5.65 24.66 -12.38
N ALA A 197 -6.10 25.33 -11.28
CA ALA A 197 -5.78 26.73 -10.95
C ALA A 197 -4.24 26.94 -10.82
N TYR A 198 -3.75 28.18 -10.62
CA TYR A 198 -2.33 28.57 -10.59
C TYR A 198 -1.40 27.69 -9.69
N ARG A 199 -1.93 26.96 -8.71
CA ARG A 199 -1.19 25.92 -7.95
C ARG A 199 -0.77 24.70 -8.79
N SER A 200 -1.19 24.61 -9.98
CA SER A 200 -1.22 23.47 -10.89
C SER A 200 0.15 23.02 -11.37
N ARG A 201 1.04 23.96 -11.67
CA ARG A 201 2.37 23.60 -12.16
C ARG A 201 3.10 22.73 -11.14
N ARG A 202 3.02 23.10 -9.85
CA ARG A 202 3.65 22.32 -8.77
C ARG A 202 3.03 20.93 -8.60
N VAL A 203 1.71 20.81 -8.74
CA VAL A 203 0.99 19.53 -8.70
C VAL A 203 1.47 18.62 -9.83
N LEU A 204 1.55 19.14 -11.06
CA LEU A 204 2.04 18.37 -12.19
C LEU A 204 3.52 17.98 -12.06
N GLU A 205 4.36 18.87 -11.53
CA GLU A 205 5.78 18.59 -11.24
C GLU A 205 5.92 17.48 -10.18
N VAL A 206 5.13 17.53 -9.11
CA VAL A 206 5.13 16.50 -8.06
C VAL A 206 4.65 15.16 -8.61
N ALA A 207 3.58 15.13 -9.39
CA ALA A 207 3.09 13.91 -10.03
C ALA A 207 4.13 13.35 -11.02
N ALA A 208 4.71 14.21 -11.87
CA ALA A 208 5.74 13.82 -12.83
C ALA A 208 6.98 13.23 -12.15
N ALA A 209 7.39 13.75 -10.98
CA ALA A 209 8.47 13.18 -10.19
C ALA A 209 8.15 11.80 -9.62
N CYS A 210 6.88 11.41 -9.54
CA CYS A 210 6.44 10.10 -9.10
C CYS A 210 6.30 9.09 -10.23
N LEU A 211 6.36 9.50 -11.50
CA LEU A 211 6.38 8.56 -12.63
C LEU A 211 7.54 7.59 -12.47
N GLN A 212 7.31 6.31 -12.78
CA GLN A 212 8.26 5.23 -12.58
C GLN A 212 9.62 5.54 -13.24
N PHE A 213 9.63 6.02 -14.49
CA PHE A 213 10.84 6.34 -15.22
C PHE A 213 11.59 7.58 -14.68
N ASN A 214 10.90 8.52 -14.01
CA ASN A 214 11.50 9.70 -13.36
C ASN A 214 11.98 9.41 -11.92
N SER A 215 11.59 8.27 -11.36
CA SER A 215 11.84 7.95 -9.94
C SER A 215 13.16 7.20 -9.70
N GLN A 216 13.89 6.81 -10.72
CA GLN A 216 15.02 5.87 -10.64
C GLN A 216 16.07 6.29 -9.61
N GLU A 217 16.57 7.54 -9.69
CA GLU A 217 17.59 8.05 -8.75
C GLU A 217 17.07 8.09 -7.31
N ARG A 218 15.80 8.49 -7.12
CA ARG A 218 15.16 8.55 -5.81
C ARG A 218 14.92 7.17 -5.20
N LEU A 219 14.67 6.18 -6.04
CA LEU A 219 14.40 4.80 -5.61
C LEU A 219 15.68 4.00 -5.36
N LYS A 220 16.80 4.40 -5.95
CA LYS A 220 18.07 3.67 -5.82
C LYS A 220 18.42 3.31 -4.37
N PRO A 221 18.47 4.25 -3.40
CA PRO A 221 18.80 3.92 -2.02
C PRO A 221 17.75 2.99 -1.35
N VAL A 222 16.48 3.08 -1.73
CA VAL A 222 15.43 2.19 -1.23
C VAL A 222 15.65 0.77 -1.78
N LEU A 223 15.88 0.65 -3.09
CA LEU A 223 16.08 -0.65 -3.75
C LEU A 223 17.38 -1.33 -3.30
N GLU A 224 18.45 -0.56 -3.07
CA GLU A 224 19.70 -1.06 -2.47
C GLU A 224 19.47 -1.58 -1.05
N ALA A 225 18.72 -0.84 -0.24
CA ALA A 225 18.39 -1.25 1.13
C ALA A 225 17.59 -2.55 1.19
N PHE A 226 16.79 -2.85 0.17
CA PHE A 226 16.06 -4.12 0.02
C PHE A 226 16.83 -5.20 -0.76
N GLY A 227 18.08 -4.93 -1.18
CA GLY A 227 18.91 -5.88 -1.94
C GLY A 227 18.46 -6.11 -3.39
N ILE A 228 17.63 -5.23 -3.95
CA ILE A 228 17.07 -5.36 -5.31
C ILE A 228 18.02 -4.78 -6.37
N LEU A 229 18.81 -3.76 -6.02
CA LEU A 229 19.89 -3.20 -6.85
C LEU A 229 21.22 -3.48 -6.14
N GLY A 230 22.13 -4.20 -6.78
CA GLY A 230 23.51 -4.31 -6.32
C GLY A 230 23.96 -5.63 -5.73
N SER A 231 23.30 -6.75 -5.98
CA SER A 231 23.86 -8.04 -5.57
C SER A 231 24.33 -8.92 -6.75
N THR A 232 25.58 -8.70 -7.12
CA THR A 232 26.43 -9.79 -7.64
C THR A 232 27.09 -10.50 -6.44
N SER A 233 26.33 -10.85 -5.43
CA SER A 233 26.78 -11.73 -4.33
C SER A 233 25.57 -11.99 -3.41
N GLN A 234 25.29 -13.26 -3.18
CA GLN A 234 24.40 -13.73 -2.13
C GLN A 234 24.86 -13.19 -0.75
N GLN A 235 24.30 -12.08 -0.31
CA GLN A 235 24.31 -11.72 1.10
C GLN A 235 22.91 -11.99 1.62
N GLN A 236 22.77 -13.06 2.44
CA GLN A 236 21.70 -13.17 3.40
C GLN A 236 21.62 -11.83 4.14
N LEU A 237 20.43 -11.22 4.14
CA LEU A 237 20.16 -10.03 4.96
C LEU A 237 20.36 -10.44 6.43
N ASP A 238 21.54 -10.16 6.94
CA ASP A 238 21.89 -10.38 8.35
C ASP A 238 21.21 -9.25 9.14
N PHE A 239 20.02 -9.52 9.63
CA PHE A 239 19.29 -8.65 10.54
C PHE A 239 19.86 -8.88 11.93
N GLY A 240 21.08 -8.34 12.19
CA GLY A 240 21.77 -8.46 13.45
C GLY A 240 20.83 -8.31 14.64
N GLU A 241 20.97 -9.23 15.58
CA GLU A 241 20.35 -9.16 16.89
C GLU A 241 20.81 -7.86 17.57
N ASP A 242 19.93 -6.84 17.59
CA ASP A 242 20.10 -5.71 18.50
C ASP A 242 20.02 -6.27 19.92
N SER A 243 21.17 -6.45 20.54
CA SER A 243 21.25 -6.73 21.97
C SER A 243 20.60 -5.56 22.71
N ASP A 244 19.46 -5.83 23.34
CA ASP A 244 18.83 -4.95 24.32
C ASP A 244 19.89 -4.60 25.38
N ARG A 245 20.50 -3.43 25.28
CA ARG A 245 21.24 -2.84 26.39
C ARG A 245 20.19 -2.36 27.38
N GLU A 246 19.96 -3.17 28.39
CA GLU A 246 19.34 -2.72 29.63
C GLU A 246 20.23 -1.61 30.21
N ASP A 247 19.64 -0.42 30.38
CA ASP A 247 20.23 0.62 31.21
C ASP A 247 20.30 0.10 32.65
N PRO A 248 21.48 0.11 33.28
CA PRO A 248 21.57 -0.24 34.70
C PRO A 248 20.90 0.87 35.50
N ALA A 249 19.87 0.49 36.26
CA ALA A 249 19.26 1.33 37.29
C ALA A 249 20.37 1.86 38.22
N GLN A 250 20.49 3.19 38.31
CA GLN A 250 21.28 3.85 39.32
C GLN A 250 20.51 3.80 40.64
N ASP A 251 20.89 2.82 41.47
CA ASP A 251 20.58 2.84 42.90
C ASP A 251 21.41 3.98 43.52
N GLY A 252 20.77 5.10 43.74
CA GLY A 252 21.27 6.18 44.56
C GLY A 252 21.00 5.92 46.03
N GLU A 253 21.99 5.38 46.74
CA GLU A 253 22.02 5.45 48.19
C GLU A 253 22.25 6.89 48.61
N ASP A 254 21.32 7.40 49.42
CA ASP A 254 21.40 8.71 50.08
C ASP A 254 22.06 8.47 51.49
N PRO A 255 23.27 9.01 51.77
CA PRO A 255 23.86 8.92 53.08
C PRO A 255 23.63 10.22 53.86
N ASN A 256 22.54 10.32 54.61
CA ASN A 256 22.45 11.22 55.78
C ASN A 256 21.13 11.03 56.50
N ASP A 257 21.17 10.21 57.57
CA ASP A 257 20.37 10.39 58.75
C ASP A 257 21.25 10.21 59.99
N ASP A 258 21.55 11.35 60.61
CA ASP A 258 21.87 11.52 62.01
C ASP A 258 20.83 12.43 62.64
#